data_825916c02e65c90d394693e1ca6e1571
#
_entry.id   825916c02e65c90d394693e1ca6e1571
#
_cell.length_a   1.000
_cell.length_b   1.000
_cell.length_c   1.000
_cell.angle_alpha   90.00
_cell.angle_beta   90.00
_cell.angle_gamma   90.00
#
_symmetry.space_group_name_H-M   'P 1'
#
loop_
_entity.id
_entity.type
_entity.pdbx_description
1 polymer ?
#
loop_
_entity_poly.entity_id
_entity_poly.type
_entity_poly.pdbx_seq_one_letter_code
_entity_poly.pdbx_strand_id
1 'polypeptide(L)'
;AAGTVIAVGSDVEGVEVGDRVLSPGGCVEEINVNHTAVTPVPAGIDLAAAASFRNNYATAYYGLQRGMLKAGETLLVHGSAGGVGLAAVDIGKLYGATVIGTASSDDKLRVVSEMGADHVINYTDGFRDEVKALTAGSGADVIYDPVGGDVFDESMRCIAPFGRILVIGFTSGRAALAKTNHLLVKDASVIGYTIGGLQQHDPDKNRRNNAVLMDWLGSGRIKPYVSHSLPMEAICDAYQLIVDRKVIGKVMITN
;
A
#
# COMPACT_ATOMS: atom_id res chain seq x y z
N ALA A 1 14.97 3.17 1.91
CA ALA A 1 15.78 2.55 2.97
C ALA A 1 15.53 3.24 4.31
N ALA A 2 15.96 2.62 5.40
CA ALA A 2 16.11 3.21 6.73
C ALA A 2 17.47 2.78 7.29
N GLY A 3 18.07 3.62 8.11
CA GLY A 3 19.38 3.34 8.69
C GLY A 3 19.76 4.35 9.77
N THR A 4 20.99 4.23 10.24
CA THR A 4 21.58 5.14 11.21
C THR A 4 22.64 6.01 10.52
N VAL A 5 22.63 7.30 10.79
CA VAL A 5 23.62 8.24 10.27
C VAL A 5 24.97 7.95 10.89
N ILE A 6 25.98 7.66 10.07
CA ILE A 6 27.34 7.32 10.52
C ILE A 6 28.33 8.49 10.33
N ALA A 7 28.05 9.40 9.41
CA ALA A 7 28.85 10.59 9.18
C ALA A 7 27.98 11.73 8.62
N VAL A 8 28.37 12.98 8.88
CA VAL A 8 27.75 14.19 8.32
C VAL A 8 28.82 15.13 7.79
N GLY A 9 28.52 15.87 6.72
CA GLY A 9 29.39 16.91 6.19
C GLY A 9 29.43 18.12 7.12
N SER A 10 30.46 18.96 7.00
CA SER A 10 30.66 20.16 7.87
C SER A 10 29.51 21.15 7.82
N ASP A 11 28.77 21.21 6.72
CA ASP A 11 27.75 22.23 6.47
C ASP A 11 26.32 21.66 6.63
N VAL A 12 26.20 20.44 7.18
CA VAL A 12 24.90 19.80 7.41
C VAL A 12 24.32 20.29 8.73
N GLU A 13 23.08 20.76 8.66
CA GLU A 13 22.29 21.17 9.82
C GLU A 13 21.07 20.24 10.00
N GLY A 14 20.66 20.02 11.24
CA GLY A 14 19.43 19.30 11.58
C GLY A 14 19.50 17.77 11.43
N VAL A 15 20.68 17.21 11.19
CA VAL A 15 20.96 15.78 11.18
C VAL A 15 22.29 15.53 11.87
N GLU A 16 22.35 14.57 12.80
CA GLU A 16 23.52 14.24 13.59
C GLU A 16 23.90 12.75 13.43
N VAL A 17 25.17 12.44 13.72
CA VAL A 17 25.64 11.05 13.80
C VAL A 17 24.88 10.32 14.91
N GLY A 18 24.35 9.15 14.58
CA GLY A 18 23.49 8.34 15.47
C GLY A 18 22.00 8.52 15.21
N ASP A 19 21.58 9.52 14.42
CA ASP A 19 20.18 9.70 14.05
C ASP A 19 19.66 8.51 13.23
N ARG A 20 18.46 8.05 13.56
CA ARG A 20 17.74 7.04 12.81
C ARG A 20 16.86 7.71 11.76
N VAL A 21 17.09 7.39 10.49
CA VAL A 21 16.47 8.10 9.38
C VAL A 21 15.91 7.17 8.31
N LEU A 22 14.85 7.62 7.65
CA LEU A 22 14.45 7.15 6.33
C LEU A 22 15.27 7.91 5.29
N SER A 23 15.76 7.22 4.26
CA SER A 23 16.52 7.82 3.16
C SER A 23 16.07 7.26 1.80
N PRO A 24 16.35 7.96 0.70
CA PRO A 24 16.45 7.31 -0.59
C PRO A 24 17.49 6.19 -0.53
N GLY A 25 17.36 5.19 -1.38
CA GLY A 25 18.34 4.11 -1.49
C GLY A 25 17.70 2.75 -1.73
N GLY A 26 18.54 1.75 -1.90
CA GLY A 26 18.17 0.35 -2.11
C GLY A 26 18.81 -0.55 -1.06
N CYS A 27 19.11 -1.78 -1.46
CA CYS A 27 19.84 -2.75 -0.64
C CYS A 27 21.35 -2.44 -0.74
N VAL A 28 21.83 -1.61 0.14
CA VAL A 28 23.24 -1.19 0.25
C VAL A 28 23.61 -1.08 1.73
N GLU A 29 24.88 -1.36 2.06
CA GLU A 29 25.37 -1.26 3.43
C GLU A 29 25.45 0.21 3.88
N GLU A 30 26.00 1.06 3.02
CA GLU A 30 26.17 2.49 3.26
C GLU A 30 25.81 3.30 2.01
N ILE A 31 25.30 4.50 2.21
CA ILE A 31 24.94 5.41 1.12
C ILE A 31 25.14 6.87 1.52
N ASN A 32 25.69 7.66 0.60
CA ASN A 32 25.71 9.10 0.72
C ASN A 32 24.43 9.71 0.16
N VAL A 33 23.71 10.47 0.97
CA VAL A 33 22.46 11.14 0.59
C VAL A 33 22.49 12.61 0.98
N ASN A 34 21.74 13.44 0.25
CA ASN A 34 21.55 14.82 0.66
C ASN A 34 20.73 14.87 1.97
N HIS A 35 21.17 15.67 2.94
CA HIS A 35 20.51 15.80 4.24
C HIS A 35 19.03 16.22 4.13
N THR A 36 18.67 16.99 3.10
CA THR A 36 17.27 17.39 2.86
C THR A 36 16.37 16.24 2.39
N ALA A 37 16.94 15.12 1.97
CA ALA A 37 16.20 13.93 1.50
C ALA A 37 15.96 12.89 2.61
N VAL A 38 16.53 13.09 3.80
CA VAL A 38 16.31 12.20 4.93
C VAL A 38 15.10 12.65 5.76
N THR A 39 14.48 11.71 6.46
CA THR A 39 13.36 11.97 7.36
C THR A 39 13.62 11.21 8.66
N PRO A 40 13.59 11.86 9.83
CA PRO A 40 13.77 11.16 11.10
C PRO A 40 12.76 10.04 11.30
N VAL A 41 13.22 8.89 11.80
CA VAL A 41 12.34 7.78 12.20
C VAL A 41 11.86 8.03 13.63
N PRO A 42 10.55 7.99 13.90
CA PRO A 42 10.04 8.19 15.26
C PRO A 42 10.67 7.23 16.27
N ALA A 43 10.81 7.69 17.50
CA ALA A 43 11.37 6.87 18.58
C ALA A 43 10.53 5.58 18.79
N GLY A 44 11.20 4.46 19.02
CA GLY A 44 10.55 3.17 19.26
C GLY A 44 10.09 2.41 18.00
N ILE A 45 10.14 3.02 16.82
CA ILE A 45 9.79 2.33 15.57
C ILE A 45 10.99 1.50 15.09
N ASP A 46 10.76 0.24 14.76
CA ASP A 46 11.75 -0.63 14.13
C ASP A 46 12.18 -0.11 12.75
N LEU A 47 13.48 -0.19 12.41
CA LEU A 47 14.01 0.30 11.13
C LEU A 47 13.49 -0.48 9.93
N ALA A 48 13.26 -1.79 10.05
CA ALA A 48 12.69 -2.59 8.96
C ALA A 48 11.23 -2.18 8.69
N ALA A 49 10.44 -1.97 9.74
CA ALA A 49 9.09 -1.43 9.63
C ALA A 49 9.10 -0.04 8.98
N ALA A 50 9.97 0.86 9.42
CA ALA A 50 10.13 2.21 8.86
C ALA A 50 10.54 2.16 7.38
N ALA A 51 11.49 1.31 6.99
CA ALA A 51 11.92 1.16 5.61
C ALA A 51 10.82 0.61 4.69
N SER A 52 9.96 -0.29 5.21
CA SER A 52 8.85 -0.91 4.47
C SER A 52 7.68 0.05 4.20
N PHE A 53 7.55 1.08 5.02
CA PHE A 53 6.38 1.92 5.17
C PHE A 53 6.17 2.92 4.02
N ARG A 54 7.20 3.73 3.70
CA ARG A 54 7.03 5.00 2.97
C ARG A 54 6.24 4.86 1.66
N ASN A 55 6.67 3.98 0.78
CA ASN A 55 6.07 3.86 -0.56
C ASN A 55 4.67 3.22 -0.50
N ASN A 56 4.49 2.20 0.35
CA ASN A 56 3.23 1.47 0.44
C ASN A 56 2.11 2.36 1.00
N TYR A 57 2.38 3.01 2.13
CA TYR A 57 1.38 3.84 2.80
C TYR A 57 1.14 5.15 2.05
N ALA A 58 2.16 5.77 1.46
CA ALA A 58 1.96 6.95 0.61
C ALA A 58 1.05 6.63 -0.59
N THR A 59 1.27 5.47 -1.23
CA THR A 59 0.44 5.02 -2.35
C THR A 59 -1.00 4.78 -1.91
N ALA A 60 -1.20 4.04 -0.82
CA ALA A 60 -2.55 3.74 -0.31
C ALA A 60 -3.27 5.02 0.15
N TYR A 61 -2.61 5.85 0.95
CA TYR A 61 -3.19 7.07 1.49
C TYR A 61 -3.63 8.05 0.39
N TYR A 62 -2.75 8.32 -0.56
CA TYR A 62 -3.09 9.21 -1.69
C TYR A 62 -4.17 8.59 -2.58
N GLY A 63 -4.14 7.29 -2.83
CA GLY A 63 -5.17 6.60 -3.60
C GLY A 63 -6.55 6.71 -2.96
N LEU A 64 -6.66 6.44 -1.66
CA LEU A 64 -7.92 6.53 -0.94
C LEU A 64 -8.43 7.99 -0.85
N GLN A 65 -7.53 8.99 -0.78
CA GLN A 65 -7.91 10.39 -0.95
C GLN A 65 -8.46 10.69 -2.35
N ARG A 66 -7.81 10.17 -3.41
CA ARG A 66 -8.27 10.33 -4.80
C ARG A 66 -9.62 9.65 -5.02
N GLY A 67 -9.83 8.49 -4.40
CA GLY A 67 -11.11 7.79 -4.36
C GLY A 67 -12.14 8.43 -3.45
N MET A 68 -11.79 9.47 -2.70
CA MET A 68 -12.69 10.13 -1.75
C MET A 68 -13.39 9.13 -0.82
N LEU A 69 -12.65 8.14 -0.30
CA LEU A 69 -13.18 7.13 0.60
C LEU A 69 -13.74 7.80 1.85
N LYS A 70 -14.96 7.41 2.23
CA LYS A 70 -15.69 7.93 3.40
C LYS A 70 -15.96 6.82 4.42
N ALA A 71 -16.17 7.23 5.66
CA ALA A 71 -16.66 6.32 6.70
C ALA A 71 -18.00 5.70 6.30
N GLY A 72 -18.15 4.40 6.56
CA GLY A 72 -19.34 3.63 6.20
C GLY A 72 -19.39 3.11 4.76
N GLU A 73 -18.49 3.55 3.87
CA GLU A 73 -18.35 2.96 2.53
C GLU A 73 -17.67 1.59 2.57
N THR A 74 -17.94 0.76 1.57
CA THR A 74 -17.25 -0.52 1.36
C THR A 74 -16.01 -0.32 0.49
N LEU A 75 -14.84 -0.67 1.04
CA LEU A 75 -13.56 -0.70 0.35
C LEU A 75 -13.18 -2.15 0.00
N LEU A 76 -13.14 -2.46 -1.30
CA LEU A 76 -12.61 -3.73 -1.81
C LEU A 76 -11.13 -3.56 -2.15
N VAL A 77 -10.26 -4.37 -1.55
CA VAL A 77 -8.80 -4.33 -1.76
C VAL A 77 -8.34 -5.60 -2.44
N HIS A 78 -7.90 -5.51 -3.69
CA HIS A 78 -7.27 -6.62 -4.40
C HIS A 78 -5.79 -6.73 -4.06
N GLY A 79 -5.24 -7.96 -4.15
CA GLY A 79 -3.86 -8.20 -3.76
C GLY A 79 -3.57 -7.71 -2.33
N SER A 80 -4.57 -7.86 -1.46
CA SER A 80 -4.61 -7.25 -0.12
C SER A 80 -3.46 -7.69 0.79
N ALA A 81 -2.86 -8.85 0.54
CA ALA A 81 -1.69 -9.33 1.27
C ALA A 81 -0.35 -8.75 0.79
N GLY A 82 -0.32 -7.99 -0.31
CA GLY A 82 0.87 -7.27 -0.75
C GLY A 82 1.10 -5.98 0.05
N GLY A 83 2.28 -5.36 -0.09
CA GLY A 83 2.64 -4.18 0.70
C GLY A 83 1.66 -3.01 0.57
N VAL A 84 1.26 -2.65 -0.66
CA VAL A 84 0.27 -1.58 -0.90
C VAL A 84 -1.14 -2.00 -0.51
N GLY A 85 -1.45 -3.31 -0.61
CA GLY A 85 -2.75 -3.86 -0.23
C GLY A 85 -2.96 -3.81 1.29
N LEU A 86 -2.00 -4.30 2.09
CA LEU A 86 -2.06 -4.22 3.56
C LEU A 86 -2.14 -2.77 4.04
N ALA A 87 -1.39 -1.85 3.40
CA ALA A 87 -1.50 -0.42 3.71
C ALA A 87 -2.89 0.15 3.39
N ALA A 88 -3.53 -0.30 2.32
CA ALA A 88 -4.90 0.12 1.99
C ALA A 88 -5.94 -0.45 2.97
N VAL A 89 -5.76 -1.68 3.44
CA VAL A 89 -6.58 -2.28 4.51
C VAL A 89 -6.47 -1.45 5.79
N ASP A 90 -5.25 -1.22 6.25
CA ASP A 90 -4.95 -0.49 7.48
C ASP A 90 -5.54 0.94 7.45
N ILE A 91 -5.29 1.71 6.38
CA ILE A 91 -5.82 3.07 6.23
C ILE A 91 -7.35 3.05 6.03
N GLY A 92 -7.89 2.08 5.29
CA GLY A 92 -9.34 1.92 5.11
C GLY A 92 -10.07 1.77 6.45
N LYS A 93 -9.50 0.99 7.36
CA LYS A 93 -10.03 0.86 8.74
C LYS A 93 -9.93 2.16 9.53
N LEU A 94 -8.82 2.89 9.40
CA LEU A 94 -8.69 4.21 10.03
C LEU A 94 -9.72 5.22 9.52
N TYR A 95 -10.17 5.09 8.27
CA TYR A 95 -11.22 5.93 7.69
C TYR A 95 -12.64 5.47 8.05
N GLY A 96 -12.78 4.35 8.76
CA GLY A 96 -14.09 3.81 9.16
C GLY A 96 -14.84 3.12 8.02
N ALA A 97 -14.14 2.63 7.02
CA ALA A 97 -14.72 1.83 5.94
C ALA A 97 -14.97 0.39 6.38
N THR A 98 -15.93 -0.28 5.74
CA THR A 98 -16.02 -1.74 5.73
C THR A 98 -15.03 -2.28 4.70
N VAL A 99 -14.02 -3.00 5.14
CA VAL A 99 -12.91 -3.46 4.28
C VAL A 99 -13.09 -4.92 3.91
N ILE A 100 -13.11 -5.20 2.60
CA ILE A 100 -13.09 -6.54 2.02
C ILE A 100 -11.72 -6.74 1.36
N GLY A 101 -10.93 -7.69 1.85
CA GLY A 101 -9.61 -8.00 1.29
C GLY A 101 -9.64 -9.26 0.43
N THR A 102 -8.98 -9.27 -0.74
CA THR A 102 -8.86 -10.47 -1.57
C THR A 102 -7.41 -10.92 -1.71
N ALA A 103 -7.17 -12.22 -1.58
CA ALA A 103 -5.86 -12.84 -1.81
C ALA A 103 -6.01 -14.26 -2.38
N SER A 104 -4.88 -14.90 -2.74
CA SER A 104 -4.86 -16.20 -3.43
C SER A 104 -4.64 -17.41 -2.50
N SER A 105 -4.58 -17.21 -1.19
CA SER A 105 -4.41 -18.31 -0.23
C SER A 105 -4.88 -17.91 1.17
N ASP A 106 -5.29 -18.92 1.94
CA ASP A 106 -5.81 -18.70 3.29
C ASP A 106 -4.78 -18.16 4.27
N ASP A 107 -3.49 -18.52 4.13
CA ASP A 107 -2.41 -17.94 4.93
C ASP A 107 -2.29 -16.43 4.73
N LYS A 108 -2.42 -15.97 3.48
CA LYS A 108 -2.45 -14.55 3.15
C LYS A 108 -3.68 -13.86 3.72
N LEU A 109 -4.83 -14.49 3.58
CA LEU A 109 -6.10 -13.96 4.08
C LEU A 109 -6.13 -13.84 5.60
N ARG A 110 -5.48 -14.78 6.32
CA ARG A 110 -5.33 -14.69 7.77
C ARG A 110 -4.61 -13.41 8.17
N VAL A 111 -3.49 -13.08 7.54
CA VAL A 111 -2.76 -11.81 7.82
C VAL A 111 -3.60 -10.59 7.47
N VAL A 112 -4.33 -10.62 6.36
CA VAL A 112 -5.23 -9.53 5.95
C VAL A 112 -6.34 -9.30 6.98
N SER A 113 -6.90 -10.38 7.54
CA SER A 113 -7.88 -10.30 8.63
C SER A 113 -7.26 -9.76 9.92
N GLU A 114 -6.06 -10.21 10.30
CA GLU A 114 -5.30 -9.72 11.47
C GLU A 114 -4.97 -8.23 11.34
N MET A 115 -4.79 -7.72 10.11
CA MET A 115 -4.60 -6.30 9.81
C MET A 115 -5.90 -5.48 9.86
N GLY A 116 -7.04 -6.13 10.13
CA GLY A 116 -8.31 -5.48 10.42
C GLY A 116 -9.34 -5.51 9.29
N ALA A 117 -9.13 -6.25 8.19
CA ALA A 117 -10.19 -6.42 7.20
C ALA A 117 -11.42 -7.08 7.83
N ASP A 118 -12.61 -6.54 7.55
CA ASP A 118 -13.89 -7.06 8.07
C ASP A 118 -14.28 -8.37 7.40
N HIS A 119 -13.93 -8.50 6.11
CA HIS A 119 -14.15 -9.71 5.31
C HIS A 119 -12.93 -10.01 4.46
N VAL A 120 -12.72 -11.30 4.19
CA VAL A 120 -11.64 -11.77 3.32
C VAL A 120 -12.17 -12.79 2.33
N ILE A 121 -11.72 -12.72 1.08
CA ILE A 121 -12.16 -13.57 -0.02
C ILE A 121 -10.95 -14.23 -0.70
N ASN A 122 -10.97 -15.54 -0.83
CA ASN A 122 -10.04 -16.25 -1.70
C ASN A 122 -10.54 -16.15 -3.14
N TYR A 123 -9.85 -15.37 -3.98
CA TYR A 123 -10.32 -15.08 -5.33
C TYR A 123 -10.05 -16.19 -6.36
N THR A 124 -9.51 -17.33 -5.96
CA THR A 124 -9.18 -18.43 -6.91
C THR A 124 -10.38 -18.93 -7.69
N ASP A 125 -11.57 -18.87 -7.10
CA ASP A 125 -12.86 -19.23 -7.71
C ASP A 125 -13.71 -17.99 -8.09
N GLY A 126 -13.09 -16.81 -8.18
CA GLY A 126 -13.77 -15.51 -8.37
C GLY A 126 -14.11 -14.85 -7.05
N PHE A 127 -14.59 -13.61 -7.11
CA PHE A 127 -14.93 -12.81 -5.91
C PHE A 127 -16.21 -11.97 -6.05
N ARG A 128 -16.69 -11.79 -7.27
CA ARG A 128 -17.80 -10.90 -7.59
C ARG A 128 -19.08 -11.20 -6.81
N ASP A 129 -19.48 -12.45 -6.79
CA ASP A 129 -20.77 -12.84 -6.21
C ASP A 129 -20.70 -12.79 -4.69
N GLU A 130 -19.53 -13.06 -4.11
CA GLU A 130 -19.29 -12.93 -2.68
C GLU A 130 -19.26 -11.45 -2.25
N VAL A 131 -18.59 -10.56 -3.01
CA VAL A 131 -18.66 -9.11 -2.77
C VAL A 131 -20.09 -8.62 -2.80
N LYS A 132 -20.89 -9.05 -3.79
CA LYS A 132 -22.32 -8.69 -3.85
C LYS A 132 -23.12 -9.21 -2.67
N ALA A 133 -22.86 -10.44 -2.23
CA ALA A 133 -23.52 -11.00 -1.05
C ALA A 133 -23.20 -10.19 0.22
N LEU A 134 -21.92 -9.84 0.43
CA LEU A 134 -21.46 -9.05 1.57
C LEU A 134 -21.99 -7.60 1.56
N THR A 135 -22.37 -7.07 0.40
CA THR A 135 -22.87 -5.71 0.22
C THR A 135 -24.36 -5.64 -0.07
N ALA A 136 -25.12 -6.68 0.25
CA ALA A 136 -26.56 -6.79 -0.04
C ALA A 136 -26.93 -6.46 -1.51
N GLY A 137 -26.07 -6.82 -2.44
CA GLY A 137 -26.24 -6.61 -3.89
C GLY A 137 -25.75 -5.26 -4.41
N SER A 138 -25.39 -4.31 -3.55
CA SER A 138 -24.97 -2.95 -3.94
C SER A 138 -23.63 -2.95 -4.66
N GLY A 139 -22.68 -3.77 -4.22
CA GLY A 139 -21.29 -3.76 -4.67
C GLY A 139 -20.38 -2.87 -3.81
N ALA A 140 -19.10 -2.76 -4.19
CA ALA A 140 -18.10 -1.99 -3.46
C ALA A 140 -18.09 -0.52 -3.91
N ASP A 141 -18.03 0.41 -2.97
CA ASP A 141 -17.98 1.85 -3.23
C ASP A 141 -16.62 2.30 -3.77
N VAL A 142 -15.54 1.76 -3.19
CA VAL A 142 -14.17 1.98 -3.65
C VAL A 142 -13.48 0.65 -3.86
N ILE A 143 -12.83 0.49 -5.00
CA ILE A 143 -12.03 -0.69 -5.33
C ILE A 143 -10.59 -0.26 -5.50
N TYR A 144 -9.68 -0.84 -4.71
CA TYR A 144 -8.24 -0.61 -4.76
C TYR A 144 -7.58 -1.74 -5.54
N ASP A 145 -7.16 -1.48 -6.79
CA ASP A 145 -6.72 -2.51 -7.71
C ASP A 145 -5.24 -2.37 -8.13
N PRO A 146 -4.32 -3.12 -7.49
CA PRO A 146 -2.93 -3.27 -7.95
C PRO A 146 -2.73 -4.41 -8.94
N VAL A 147 -3.78 -5.15 -9.31
CA VAL A 147 -3.70 -6.41 -10.07
C VAL A 147 -3.97 -6.18 -11.56
N GLY A 148 -5.06 -5.51 -11.89
CA GLY A 148 -5.50 -5.33 -13.26
C GLY A 148 -6.02 -6.63 -13.90
N GLY A 149 -6.02 -6.67 -15.24
CA GLY A 149 -6.40 -7.88 -15.97
C GLY A 149 -7.81 -8.38 -15.68
N ASP A 150 -7.97 -9.69 -15.47
CA ASP A 150 -9.27 -10.32 -15.22
C ASP A 150 -9.88 -9.87 -13.89
N VAL A 151 -9.05 -9.55 -12.89
CA VAL A 151 -9.50 -8.99 -11.61
C VAL A 151 -10.21 -7.64 -11.82
N PHE A 152 -9.64 -6.77 -12.67
CA PHE A 152 -10.30 -5.51 -13.01
C PHE A 152 -11.61 -5.75 -13.79
N ASP A 153 -11.60 -6.68 -14.76
CA ASP A 153 -12.79 -7.00 -15.55
C ASP A 153 -13.95 -7.50 -14.68
N GLU A 154 -13.66 -8.29 -13.64
CA GLU A 154 -14.63 -8.77 -12.67
C GLU A 154 -15.08 -7.67 -11.71
N SER A 155 -14.16 -6.80 -11.28
CA SER A 155 -14.40 -5.63 -10.42
C SER A 155 -15.44 -4.69 -11.02
N MET A 156 -15.39 -4.46 -12.33
CA MET A 156 -16.39 -3.66 -13.06
C MET A 156 -17.82 -4.18 -12.89
N ARG A 157 -18.00 -5.46 -12.52
CA ARG A 157 -19.32 -6.09 -12.34
C ARG A 157 -19.82 -6.06 -10.89
N CYS A 158 -18.93 -5.81 -9.92
CA CYS A 158 -19.28 -5.69 -8.51
C CYS A 158 -19.02 -4.29 -7.92
N ILE A 159 -18.74 -3.29 -8.76
CA ILE A 159 -18.70 -1.88 -8.34
C ILE A 159 -20.13 -1.39 -8.01
N ALA A 160 -20.27 -0.60 -6.96
CA ALA A 160 -21.52 0.07 -6.59
C ALA A 160 -21.86 1.21 -7.59
N PRO A 161 -23.13 1.67 -7.65
CA PRO A 161 -23.45 2.96 -8.26
C PRO A 161 -22.60 4.08 -7.65
N PHE A 162 -22.10 5.01 -8.48
CA PHE A 162 -21.16 6.07 -8.08
C PHE A 162 -19.81 5.57 -7.55
N GLY A 163 -19.50 4.28 -7.73
CA GLY A 163 -18.27 3.65 -7.27
C GLY A 163 -17.03 4.15 -8.01
N ARG A 164 -15.88 3.92 -7.38
CA ARG A 164 -14.57 4.35 -7.92
C ARG A 164 -13.59 3.20 -7.91
N ILE A 165 -12.96 2.89 -9.05
CA ILE A 165 -11.86 1.93 -9.12
C ILE A 165 -10.55 2.70 -9.19
N LEU A 166 -9.67 2.45 -8.25
CA LEU A 166 -8.33 3.05 -8.17
C LEU A 166 -7.34 2.12 -8.86
N VAL A 167 -6.74 2.58 -9.95
CA VAL A 167 -5.71 1.83 -10.67
C VAL A 167 -4.35 2.08 -10.03
N ILE A 168 -3.83 1.06 -9.35
CA ILE A 168 -2.57 1.13 -8.58
C ILE A 168 -1.42 0.50 -9.36
N GLY A 169 -1.71 -0.57 -10.11
CA GLY A 169 -0.71 -1.31 -10.85
C GLY A 169 -1.30 -2.43 -11.68
N PHE A 170 -0.42 -3.27 -12.22
CA PHE A 170 -0.78 -4.35 -13.15
C PHE A 170 0.05 -5.60 -12.85
N THR A 171 -0.03 -6.10 -11.61
CA THR A 171 0.74 -7.29 -11.19
C THR A 171 0.32 -8.57 -11.91
N SER A 172 -0.85 -8.57 -12.58
CA SER A 172 -1.25 -9.63 -13.51
C SER A 172 -0.45 -9.65 -14.82
N GLY A 173 0.33 -8.59 -15.11
CA GLY A 173 1.02 -8.37 -16.38
C GLY A 173 0.13 -7.78 -17.50
N ARG A 174 -1.17 -7.57 -17.26
CA ARG A 174 -2.12 -7.01 -18.22
C ARG A 174 -2.77 -5.73 -17.68
N ALA A 175 -2.71 -4.65 -18.46
CA ALA A 175 -3.37 -3.40 -18.13
C ALA A 175 -4.89 -3.56 -18.02
N ALA A 176 -5.50 -2.75 -17.17
CA ALA A 176 -6.94 -2.64 -17.04
C ALA A 176 -7.56 -2.01 -18.29
N LEU A 177 -8.68 -2.55 -18.78
CA LEU A 177 -9.44 -2.03 -19.90
C LEU A 177 -10.86 -1.68 -19.43
N ALA A 178 -11.07 -0.41 -19.09
CA ALA A 178 -12.37 0.06 -18.61
C ALA A 178 -13.40 0.10 -19.76
N LYS A 179 -14.43 -0.73 -19.64
CA LYS A 179 -15.58 -0.70 -20.56
C LYS A 179 -16.47 0.48 -20.19
N THR A 180 -16.45 1.52 -21.01
CA THR A 180 -17.14 2.80 -20.74
C THR A 180 -18.66 2.68 -20.61
N ASN A 181 -19.28 1.70 -21.28
CA ASN A 181 -20.70 1.40 -21.08
C ASN A 181 -21.04 0.95 -19.65
N HIS A 182 -20.15 0.21 -18.98
CA HIS A 182 -20.36 -0.16 -17.57
C HIS A 182 -20.22 1.06 -16.65
N LEU A 183 -19.27 1.95 -16.95
CA LEU A 183 -19.12 3.20 -16.21
C LEU A 183 -20.36 4.07 -16.35
N LEU A 184 -20.89 4.21 -17.57
CA LEU A 184 -22.09 5.00 -17.84
C LEU A 184 -23.32 4.51 -17.04
N VAL A 185 -23.56 3.18 -17.04
CA VAL A 185 -24.73 2.59 -16.36
C VAL A 185 -24.65 2.70 -14.84
N LYS A 186 -23.43 2.77 -14.30
CA LYS A 186 -23.18 2.79 -12.85
C LYS A 186 -22.84 4.20 -12.32
N ASP A 187 -22.75 5.22 -13.17
CA ASP A 187 -22.17 6.53 -12.82
C ASP A 187 -20.82 6.39 -12.13
N ALA A 188 -20.03 5.38 -12.52
CA ALA A 188 -18.80 5.00 -11.86
C ALA A 188 -17.59 5.65 -12.51
N SER A 189 -16.46 5.67 -11.78
CA SER A 189 -15.20 6.26 -12.23
C SER A 189 -14.05 5.27 -12.14
N VAL A 190 -13.08 5.40 -13.05
CA VAL A 190 -11.77 4.76 -12.97
C VAL A 190 -10.73 5.85 -12.81
N ILE A 191 -9.91 5.75 -11.76
CA ILE A 191 -8.99 6.81 -11.35
C ILE A 191 -7.57 6.27 -11.34
N GLY A 192 -6.71 6.79 -12.22
CA GLY A 192 -5.27 6.55 -12.21
C GLY A 192 -4.54 7.62 -11.41
N TYR A 193 -3.44 7.23 -10.75
CA TYR A 193 -2.53 8.15 -10.08
C TYR A 193 -1.16 7.48 -9.85
N THR A 194 -0.14 8.30 -9.57
CA THR A 194 1.17 7.84 -9.10
C THR A 194 1.70 8.76 -8.01
N ILE A 195 2.49 8.22 -7.10
CA ILE A 195 3.17 9.05 -6.07
C ILE A 195 4.24 9.95 -6.71
N GLY A 196 4.93 9.46 -7.76
CA GLY A 196 5.85 10.29 -8.53
C GLY A 196 5.15 11.50 -9.16
N GLY A 197 3.95 11.29 -9.72
CA GLY A 197 3.13 12.39 -10.24
C GLY A 197 2.69 13.38 -9.15
N LEU A 198 2.29 12.90 -7.97
CA LEU A 198 1.98 13.77 -6.84
C LEU A 198 3.21 14.60 -6.42
N GLN A 199 4.36 13.95 -6.29
CA GLN A 199 5.61 14.65 -5.91
C GLN A 199 6.00 15.71 -6.93
N GLN A 200 5.81 15.46 -8.22
CA GLN A 200 6.17 16.37 -9.30
C GLN A 200 5.20 17.55 -9.43
N HIS A 201 3.89 17.31 -9.30
CA HIS A 201 2.86 18.31 -9.65
C HIS A 201 2.23 18.99 -8.44
N ASP A 202 2.30 18.39 -7.23
CA ASP A 202 1.84 18.98 -5.97
C ASP A 202 2.75 18.52 -4.81
N PRO A 203 4.02 19.01 -4.78
CA PRO A 203 4.99 18.61 -3.76
C PRO A 203 4.54 19.01 -2.35
N ASP A 204 3.76 20.07 -2.21
CA ASP A 204 3.24 20.52 -0.91
C ASP A 204 2.23 19.54 -0.34
N LYS A 205 1.32 19.05 -1.16
CA LYS A 205 0.40 17.98 -0.75
C LYS A 205 1.15 16.70 -0.40
N ASN A 206 2.18 16.35 -1.18
CA ASN A 206 3.01 15.18 -0.89
C ASN A 206 3.70 15.33 0.49
N ARG A 207 4.25 16.51 0.81
CA ARG A 207 4.83 16.77 2.15
C ARG A 207 3.80 16.67 3.27
N ARG A 208 2.62 17.27 3.11
CA ARG A 208 1.53 17.17 4.10
C ARG A 208 1.09 15.72 4.32
N ASN A 209 0.94 14.95 3.25
CA ASN A 209 0.58 13.54 3.33
C ASN A 209 1.63 12.72 4.08
N ASN A 210 2.91 12.94 3.77
CA ASN A 210 4.00 12.26 4.45
C ASN A 210 4.06 12.61 5.95
N ALA A 211 3.83 13.87 6.32
CA ALA A 211 3.78 14.29 7.73
C ALA A 211 2.67 13.57 8.50
N VAL A 212 1.46 13.48 7.93
CA VAL A 212 0.35 12.72 8.54
C VAL A 212 0.71 11.25 8.72
N LEU A 213 1.31 10.63 7.70
CA LEU A 213 1.70 9.23 7.75
C LEU A 213 2.80 8.97 8.79
N MET A 214 3.76 9.89 8.94
CA MET A 214 4.80 9.80 9.98
C MET A 214 4.21 9.93 11.39
N ASP A 215 3.23 10.81 11.59
CA ASP A 215 2.49 10.92 12.85
C ASP A 215 1.73 9.61 13.16
N TRP A 216 1.05 9.04 12.18
CA TRP A 216 0.34 7.76 12.37
C TRP A 216 1.28 6.60 12.66
N LEU A 217 2.45 6.55 12.00
CA LEU A 217 3.48 5.56 12.30
C LEU A 217 4.00 5.73 13.74
N GLY A 218 4.39 6.95 14.12
CA GLY A 218 4.92 7.26 15.45
C GLY A 218 3.93 7.02 16.58
N SER A 219 2.64 7.25 16.33
CA SER A 219 1.56 7.00 17.30
C SER A 219 1.05 5.55 17.30
N GLY A 220 1.58 4.69 16.44
CA GLY A 220 1.16 3.28 16.32
C GLY A 220 -0.23 3.08 15.71
N ARG A 221 -0.79 4.11 15.07
CA ARG A 221 -2.10 4.04 14.39
C ARG A 221 -2.04 3.20 13.12
N ILE A 222 -0.88 3.10 12.49
CA ILE A 222 -0.59 2.23 11.35
C ILE A 222 0.57 1.30 11.69
N LYS A 223 0.54 0.07 11.15
CA LYS A 223 1.47 -1.00 11.49
C LYS A 223 2.02 -1.68 10.24
N PRO A 224 3.10 -1.16 9.64
CA PRO A 224 3.72 -1.78 8.48
C PRO A 224 4.09 -3.24 8.74
N TYR A 225 3.70 -4.13 7.83
CA TYR A 225 3.92 -5.57 7.97
C TYR A 225 5.13 -6.02 7.15
N VAL A 226 6.06 -6.69 7.82
CA VAL A 226 7.26 -7.30 7.21
C VAL A 226 7.20 -8.80 7.47
N SER A 227 7.10 -9.61 6.43
CA SER A 227 7.03 -11.07 6.57
C SER A 227 8.39 -11.73 6.73
N HIS A 228 9.43 -11.15 6.13
CA HIS A 228 10.78 -11.70 6.13
C HIS A 228 11.81 -10.60 6.30
N SER A 229 12.84 -10.85 7.12
CA SER A 229 14.06 -10.06 7.17
C SER A 229 15.23 -11.00 6.91
N LEU A 230 16.04 -10.69 5.92
CA LEU A 230 17.16 -11.51 5.46
C LEU A 230 18.42 -10.67 5.42
N PRO A 231 19.59 -11.26 5.70
CA PRO A 231 20.87 -10.54 5.58
C PRO A 231 21.20 -10.25 4.12
N MET A 232 22.13 -9.32 3.88
CA MET A 232 22.49 -8.85 2.54
C MET A 232 22.94 -10.00 1.63
N GLU A 233 23.65 -10.98 2.16
CA GLU A 233 24.15 -12.15 1.43
C GLU A 233 23.02 -13.03 0.86
N ALA A 234 21.83 -12.99 1.50
CA ALA A 234 20.64 -13.73 1.10
C ALA A 234 19.71 -12.95 0.17
N ILE A 235 20.19 -11.88 -0.48
CA ILE A 235 19.36 -11.04 -1.36
C ILE A 235 18.73 -11.84 -2.51
N CYS A 236 19.43 -12.84 -3.04
CA CYS A 236 18.88 -13.71 -4.09
C CYS A 236 17.68 -14.53 -3.58
N ASP A 237 17.77 -15.02 -2.33
CA ASP A 237 16.66 -15.76 -1.70
C ASP A 237 15.46 -14.83 -1.45
N ALA A 238 15.70 -13.57 -1.08
CA ALA A 238 14.65 -12.57 -0.94
C ALA A 238 13.91 -12.33 -2.27
N TYR A 239 14.63 -12.22 -3.38
CA TYR A 239 14.02 -12.13 -4.71
C TYR A 239 13.24 -13.40 -5.07
N GLN A 240 13.77 -14.57 -4.73
CA GLN A 240 13.07 -15.84 -4.99
C GLN A 240 11.75 -15.92 -4.22
N LEU A 241 11.71 -15.46 -2.96
CA LEU A 241 10.46 -15.38 -2.20
C LEU A 241 9.41 -14.50 -2.90
N ILE A 242 9.83 -13.40 -3.56
CA ILE A 242 8.92 -12.52 -4.32
C ILE A 242 8.42 -13.24 -5.58
N VAL A 243 9.32 -13.88 -6.34
CA VAL A 243 8.99 -14.64 -7.55
C VAL A 243 8.00 -15.77 -7.23
N ASP A 244 8.24 -16.49 -6.14
CA ASP A 244 7.39 -17.57 -5.63
C ASP A 244 6.08 -17.08 -5.00
N ARG A 245 5.86 -15.75 -4.93
CA ARG A 245 4.68 -15.13 -4.31
C ARG A 245 4.47 -15.52 -2.83
N LYS A 246 5.56 -15.81 -2.12
CA LYS A 246 5.56 -16.19 -0.68
C LYS A 246 5.58 -14.98 0.26
N VAL A 247 5.95 -13.79 -0.25
CA VAL A 247 6.01 -12.57 0.56
C VAL A 247 4.60 -12.07 0.90
N ILE A 248 4.37 -11.76 2.17
CA ILE A 248 3.22 -11.01 2.66
C ILE A 248 3.73 -9.65 3.13
N GLY A 249 3.10 -8.56 2.70
CA GLY A 249 3.62 -7.22 2.96
C GLY A 249 4.95 -6.97 2.27
N LYS A 250 6.05 -7.06 3.02
CA LYS A 250 7.41 -6.84 2.52
C LYS A 250 8.39 -7.91 3.00
N VAL A 251 9.42 -8.14 2.18
CA VAL A 251 10.69 -8.73 2.59
C VAL A 251 11.73 -7.61 2.71
N MET A 252 12.50 -7.60 3.78
CA MET A 252 13.53 -6.61 4.06
C MET A 252 14.90 -7.25 3.98
N ILE A 253 15.88 -6.49 3.49
CA ILE A 253 17.29 -6.83 3.57
C ILE A 253 17.90 -5.99 4.68
N THR A 254 18.62 -6.64 5.58
CA THR A 254 19.28 -6.01 6.74
C THR A 254 20.76 -6.29 6.71
N ASN A 255 21.54 -5.38 7.24
CA ASN A 255 22.98 -5.55 7.51
C ASN A 255 23.17 -6.12 8.90
#